data_b0821b06e1fbd76a4271cce5e4eee3a3
#
_entry.id   b0821b06e1fbd76a4271cce5e4eee3a3
#
_cell.length_a   1.000
_cell.length_b   1.000
_cell.length_c   1.000
_cell.angle_alpha   90.00
_cell.angle_beta   90.00
_cell.angle_gamma   90.00
#
_symmetry.space_group_name_H-M   'P 1'
#
loop_
_entity.id
_entity.type
_entity.pdbx_description
1 polymer ?
#
loop_
_entity_poly.entity_id
_entity_poly.type
_entity_poly.pdbx_seq_one_letter_code
_entity_poly.pdbx_strand_id
1 'polypeptide(L)'
;MVIGLIGAGNMGSALARGLGEPLLVVDAERSRAESLARELGGEAPDSTAELCERADVVVLAHKPAQLDEVAAGLRARPRAVASILGATSVAALERAYPDLPVYRFMPNVAVEARRGVLCYAPGTRAGDGPERELLALFGRVGAVIELDEPLIEPATALMGCAPAFYALVVETLVDAGVHHGLPADRAGLMASEAMAGTAALLTEHRLEASALRRRVTSPGGSTERGLAALERAGMRAALSDAVDAVVEVGR
;
A
#
# COMPACT_ATOMS: atom_id res chain seq x y z
N MET A 1 -6.52 20.21 7.00
CA MET A 1 -6.35 19.13 8.01
C MET A 1 -4.86 18.91 8.20
N VAL A 2 -4.36 19.09 9.40
CA VAL A 2 -2.95 18.84 9.74
C VAL A 2 -2.77 17.36 10.05
N ILE A 3 -1.87 16.70 9.34
CA ILE A 3 -1.61 15.27 9.50
C ILE A 3 -0.31 15.07 10.30
N GLY A 4 -0.41 14.30 11.37
CA GLY A 4 0.74 13.77 12.11
C GLY A 4 1.04 12.34 11.67
N LEU A 5 2.28 12.04 11.36
CA LEU A 5 2.76 10.69 11.00
C LEU A 5 3.69 10.18 12.11
N ILE A 6 3.34 9.04 12.69
CA ILE A 6 4.20 8.35 13.67
C ILE A 6 4.79 7.11 13.00
N GLY A 7 6.06 7.18 12.66
CA GLY A 7 6.82 6.16 11.95
C GLY A 7 7.17 6.58 10.53
N ALA A 8 8.45 6.81 10.27
CA ALA A 8 9.04 7.18 8.97
C ALA A 8 9.78 5.98 8.34
N GLY A 9 9.27 4.76 8.55
CA GLY A 9 9.73 3.54 7.87
C GLY A 9 9.28 3.49 6.42
N ASN A 10 9.52 2.35 5.73
CA ASN A 10 9.23 2.22 4.30
C ASN A 10 7.80 2.62 3.93
N MET A 11 6.78 2.08 4.64
CA MET A 11 5.38 2.39 4.31
C MET A 11 4.96 3.80 4.71
N GLY A 12 5.38 4.28 5.89
CA GLY A 12 5.09 5.64 6.32
C GLY A 12 5.69 6.67 5.36
N SER A 13 6.94 6.48 4.95
CA SER A 13 7.61 7.36 3.98
C SER A 13 6.98 7.29 2.59
N ALA A 14 6.62 6.09 2.10
CA ALA A 14 5.95 5.92 0.81
C ALA A 14 4.58 6.65 0.79
N LEU A 15 3.79 6.49 1.87
CA LEU A 15 2.51 7.19 2.00
C LEU A 15 2.72 8.71 2.04
N ALA A 16 3.66 9.20 2.86
CA ALA A 16 3.95 10.61 2.99
C ALA A 16 4.38 11.26 1.67
N ARG A 17 5.28 10.59 0.90
CA ARG A 17 5.69 11.04 -0.43
C ARG A 17 4.55 11.05 -1.43
N GLY A 18 3.72 10.01 -1.39
CA GLY A 18 2.54 9.94 -2.24
C GLY A 18 1.56 11.08 -1.97
N LEU A 19 1.31 11.44 -0.72
CA LEU A 19 0.50 12.59 -0.33
C LEU A 19 1.12 13.90 -0.83
N GLY A 20 2.44 14.04 -0.74
CA GLY A 20 3.21 15.16 -1.30
C GLY A 20 2.84 16.51 -0.69
N GLU A 21 2.51 16.53 0.60
CA GLU A 21 2.19 17.74 1.36
C GLU A 21 2.93 17.78 2.70
N PRO A 22 3.10 18.96 3.31
CA PRO A 22 3.75 19.08 4.60
C PRO A 22 3.04 18.27 5.69
N LEU A 23 3.83 17.46 6.43
CA LEU A 23 3.36 16.65 7.55
C LEU A 23 4.15 16.97 8.82
N LEU A 24 3.56 16.67 9.97
CA LEU A 24 4.28 16.56 11.23
C LEU A 24 4.77 15.09 11.32
N VAL A 25 6.07 14.86 11.47
CA VAL A 25 6.63 13.50 11.44
C VAL A 25 7.42 13.21 12.71
N VAL A 26 7.12 12.09 13.35
CA VAL A 26 7.90 11.56 14.48
C VAL A 26 8.29 10.12 14.17
N ASP A 27 9.52 9.75 14.50
CA ASP A 27 10.05 8.40 14.40
C ASP A 27 11.00 8.11 15.59
N ALA A 28 11.13 6.86 15.97
CA ALA A 28 12.09 6.45 17.01
C ALA A 28 13.53 6.84 16.62
N GLU A 29 13.85 6.85 15.33
CA GLU A 29 15.07 7.39 14.78
C GLU A 29 14.82 8.82 14.27
N ARG A 30 15.13 9.82 15.11
CA ARG A 30 14.86 11.24 14.83
C ARG A 30 15.36 11.70 13.46
N SER A 31 16.51 11.22 13.02
CA SER A 31 17.10 11.57 11.73
C SER A 31 16.19 11.19 10.54
N ARG A 32 15.43 10.10 10.65
CA ARG A 32 14.44 9.71 9.62
C ARG A 32 13.26 10.67 9.57
N ALA A 33 12.73 11.05 10.74
CA ALA A 33 11.65 12.01 10.83
C ALA A 33 12.07 13.37 10.23
N GLU A 34 13.24 13.89 10.63
CA GLU A 34 13.78 15.14 10.12
C GLU A 34 14.06 15.12 8.62
N SER A 35 14.56 14.00 8.10
CA SER A 35 14.83 13.85 6.67
C SER A 35 13.53 13.87 5.86
N LEU A 36 12.54 13.09 6.28
CA LEU A 36 11.25 13.02 5.59
C LEU A 36 10.48 14.35 5.70
N ALA A 37 10.46 14.95 6.87
CA ALA A 37 9.82 16.25 7.08
C ALA A 37 10.44 17.32 6.18
N ARG A 38 11.78 17.40 6.13
CA ARG A 38 12.50 18.36 5.25
C ARG A 38 12.19 18.12 3.77
N GLU A 39 12.15 16.86 3.34
CA GLU A 39 11.81 16.46 1.95
C GLU A 39 10.43 17.00 1.55
N LEU A 40 9.47 16.97 2.46
CA LEU A 40 8.07 17.34 2.20
C LEU A 40 7.72 18.79 2.60
N GLY A 41 8.68 19.55 3.12
CA GLY A 41 8.42 20.91 3.64
C GLY A 41 7.60 20.91 4.92
N GLY A 42 7.58 19.80 5.66
CA GLY A 42 6.92 19.64 6.94
C GLY A 42 7.86 19.89 8.13
N GLU A 43 7.49 19.39 9.30
CA GLU A 43 8.22 19.55 10.55
C GLU A 43 8.40 18.21 11.27
N ALA A 44 9.47 18.10 12.05
CA ALA A 44 9.71 16.97 12.95
C ALA A 44 9.62 17.43 14.40
N PRO A 45 8.43 17.35 15.04
CA PRO A 45 8.26 17.66 16.46
C PRO A 45 9.19 16.86 17.38
N ASP A 46 9.51 17.36 18.55
CA ASP A 46 10.43 16.74 19.49
C ASP A 46 9.84 15.48 20.16
N SER A 47 8.52 15.34 20.14
CA SER A 47 7.81 14.22 20.75
C SER A 47 6.49 13.88 20.08
N THR A 48 6.02 12.64 20.31
CA THR A 48 4.65 12.21 19.93
C THR A 48 3.58 13.11 20.57
N ALA A 49 3.79 13.55 21.80
CA ALA A 49 2.85 14.44 22.51
C ALA A 49 2.70 15.77 21.77
N GLU A 50 3.81 16.43 21.40
CA GLU A 50 3.81 17.67 20.65
C GLU A 50 3.14 17.48 19.25
N LEU A 51 3.44 16.39 18.57
CA LEU A 51 2.78 16.07 17.30
C LEU A 51 1.26 16.02 17.48
N CYS A 52 0.78 15.33 18.52
CA CYS A 52 -0.65 15.15 18.80
C CYS A 52 -1.38 16.44 19.19
N GLU A 53 -0.69 17.38 19.82
CA GLU A 53 -1.24 18.70 20.15
C GLU A 53 -1.53 19.55 18.89
N ARG A 54 -0.78 19.30 17.83
CA ARG A 54 -0.79 20.08 16.60
C ARG A 54 -1.54 19.39 15.44
N ALA A 55 -1.63 18.06 15.48
CA ALA A 55 -2.26 17.28 14.41
C ALA A 55 -3.77 17.18 14.59
N ASP A 56 -4.53 17.34 13.50
CA ASP A 56 -5.96 17.00 13.47
C ASP A 56 -6.15 15.48 13.46
N VAL A 57 -5.35 14.78 12.69
CA VAL A 57 -5.38 13.31 12.55
C VAL A 57 -3.97 12.76 12.66
N VAL A 58 -3.84 11.67 13.42
CA VAL A 58 -2.57 10.94 13.55
C VAL A 58 -2.61 9.67 12.71
N VAL A 59 -1.62 9.52 11.82
CA VAL A 59 -1.39 8.30 11.04
C VAL A 59 -0.34 7.45 11.74
N LEU A 60 -0.71 6.22 12.10
CA LEU A 60 0.18 5.25 12.73
C LEU A 60 0.87 4.41 11.66
N ALA A 61 2.19 4.51 11.58
CA ALA A 61 3.07 3.79 10.64
C ALA A 61 4.31 3.16 11.33
N HIS A 62 4.30 3.11 12.65
CA HIS A 62 5.32 2.46 13.47
C HIS A 62 5.20 0.92 13.43
N LYS A 63 6.04 0.19 14.16
CA LYS A 63 5.93 -1.27 14.25
C LYS A 63 4.71 -1.67 15.11
N PRO A 64 3.92 -2.70 14.72
CA PRO A 64 2.74 -3.13 15.48
C PRO A 64 2.99 -3.38 16.97
N ALA A 65 4.14 -3.95 17.32
CA ALA A 65 4.52 -4.21 18.71
C ALA A 65 4.67 -2.97 19.61
N GLN A 66 4.70 -1.77 19.02
CA GLN A 66 4.82 -0.50 19.75
C GLN A 66 3.45 0.19 19.98
N LEU A 67 2.33 -0.47 19.63
CA LEU A 67 1.00 0.16 19.68
C LEU A 67 0.68 0.74 21.05
N ASP A 68 0.84 -0.06 22.12
CA ASP A 68 0.50 0.36 23.49
C ASP A 68 1.43 1.48 23.99
N GLU A 69 2.72 1.41 23.66
CA GLU A 69 3.71 2.44 24.00
C GLU A 69 3.37 3.78 23.35
N VAL A 70 3.07 3.75 22.05
CA VAL A 70 2.68 4.95 21.29
C VAL A 70 1.35 5.50 21.80
N ALA A 71 0.37 4.65 22.08
CA ALA A 71 -0.92 5.08 22.62
C ALA A 71 -0.78 5.75 24.00
N ALA A 72 0.07 5.23 24.87
CA ALA A 72 0.35 5.84 26.17
C ALA A 72 1.02 7.22 26.06
N GLY A 73 1.73 7.48 24.97
CA GLY A 73 2.35 8.77 24.65
C GLY A 73 1.36 9.83 24.12
N LEU A 74 0.19 9.45 23.66
CA LEU A 74 -0.84 10.36 23.17
C LEU A 74 -1.58 11.05 24.34
N ARG A 75 -1.04 12.13 24.85
CA ARG A 75 -1.64 12.91 25.94
C ARG A 75 -2.64 13.97 25.47
N ALA A 76 -2.44 14.51 24.27
CA ALA A 76 -3.40 15.37 23.56
C ALA A 76 -4.27 14.52 22.66
N ARG A 77 -5.49 14.98 22.36
CA ARG A 77 -6.46 14.21 21.58
C ARG A 77 -6.57 14.77 20.17
N PRO A 78 -5.98 14.12 19.16
CA PRO A 78 -6.32 14.39 17.77
C PRO A 78 -7.81 14.07 17.54
N ARG A 79 -8.37 14.53 16.42
CA ARG A 79 -9.77 14.22 16.07
C ARG A 79 -9.98 12.73 15.76
N ALA A 80 -8.92 12.05 15.33
CA ALA A 80 -8.97 10.64 14.95
C ALA A 80 -7.57 10.02 14.82
N VAL A 81 -7.55 8.70 14.78
CA VAL A 81 -6.37 7.88 14.48
C VAL A 81 -6.61 7.06 13.23
N ALA A 82 -5.73 7.18 12.24
CA ALA A 82 -5.69 6.34 11.05
C ALA A 82 -4.48 5.39 11.14
N SER A 83 -4.70 4.10 11.11
CA SER A 83 -3.64 3.10 11.21
C SER A 83 -3.31 2.49 9.86
N ILE A 84 -2.02 2.42 9.52
CA ILE A 84 -1.52 1.60 8.41
C ILE A 84 -0.65 0.44 8.91
N LEU A 85 -0.84 0.04 10.17
CA LEU A 85 -0.08 -1.04 10.80
C LEU A 85 -0.54 -2.40 10.26
N GLY A 86 0.41 -3.22 9.81
CA GLY A 86 0.13 -4.61 9.47
C GLY A 86 -0.28 -5.41 10.73
N ALA A 87 -1.09 -6.46 10.54
CA ALA A 87 -1.50 -7.41 11.59
C ALA A 87 -2.09 -6.73 12.86
N THR A 88 -2.67 -5.52 12.73
CA THR A 88 -3.27 -4.79 13.85
C THR A 88 -4.75 -4.60 13.57
N SER A 89 -5.61 -5.26 14.36
CA SER A 89 -7.06 -5.23 14.15
C SER A 89 -7.68 -3.90 14.61
N VAL A 90 -8.87 -3.59 14.07
CA VAL A 90 -9.72 -2.48 14.52
C VAL A 90 -9.96 -2.58 16.03
N ALA A 91 -10.28 -3.76 16.54
CA ALA A 91 -10.49 -3.98 17.97
C ALA A 91 -9.23 -3.69 18.81
N ALA A 92 -8.02 -3.97 18.29
CA ALA A 92 -6.77 -3.60 18.96
C ALA A 92 -6.57 -2.07 18.99
N LEU A 93 -6.87 -1.41 17.87
CA LEU A 93 -6.81 0.06 17.78
C LEU A 93 -7.82 0.73 18.72
N GLU A 94 -9.05 0.25 18.77
CA GLU A 94 -10.09 0.79 19.66
C GLU A 94 -9.75 0.60 21.15
N ARG A 95 -9.10 -0.51 21.51
CA ARG A 95 -8.60 -0.70 22.89
C ARG A 95 -7.47 0.28 23.22
N ALA A 96 -6.57 0.53 22.28
CA ALA A 96 -5.47 1.47 22.46
C ALA A 96 -5.94 2.93 22.49
N TYR A 97 -7.01 3.25 21.74
CA TYR A 97 -7.56 4.61 21.57
C TYR A 97 -9.08 4.65 21.84
N PRO A 98 -9.54 4.33 23.07
CA PRO A 98 -10.95 4.08 23.36
C PRO A 98 -11.87 5.30 23.15
N ASP A 99 -11.31 6.50 23.20
CA ASP A 99 -12.07 7.75 23.09
C ASP A 99 -12.03 8.38 21.70
N LEU A 100 -11.30 7.76 20.74
CA LEU A 100 -11.08 8.32 19.41
C LEU A 100 -11.75 7.47 18.32
N PRO A 101 -12.27 8.09 17.26
CA PRO A 101 -12.53 7.40 16.01
C PRO A 101 -11.24 6.80 15.46
N VAL A 102 -11.28 5.49 15.11
CA VAL A 102 -10.16 4.78 14.51
C VAL A 102 -10.51 4.30 13.11
N TYR A 103 -9.52 4.31 12.23
CA TYR A 103 -9.63 3.91 10.84
C TYR A 103 -8.47 3.00 10.50
N ARG A 104 -8.75 1.77 10.07
CA ARG A 104 -7.72 0.85 9.63
C ARG A 104 -7.57 0.90 8.12
N PHE A 105 -6.38 1.24 7.66
CA PHE A 105 -5.99 1.17 6.26
C PHE A 105 -4.85 0.17 6.09
N MET A 106 -4.88 -0.57 5.00
CA MET A 106 -3.78 -1.44 4.59
C MET A 106 -3.34 -1.01 3.19
N PRO A 107 -2.33 -0.13 3.09
CA PRO A 107 -1.77 0.30 1.82
C PRO A 107 -0.75 -0.68 1.26
N ASN A 108 -0.47 -0.56 -0.04
CA ASN A 108 0.73 -1.11 -0.65
C ASN A 108 1.72 0.02 -1.03
N VAL A 109 2.97 -0.35 -1.32
CA VAL A 109 4.05 0.60 -1.59
C VAL A 109 3.80 1.52 -2.80
N ALA A 110 2.94 1.12 -3.73
CA ALA A 110 2.62 1.91 -4.93
C ALA A 110 1.86 3.21 -4.60
N VAL A 111 1.46 3.45 -3.34
CA VAL A 111 0.97 4.76 -2.86
C VAL A 111 1.99 5.88 -3.11
N GLU A 112 3.30 5.58 -3.09
CA GLU A 112 4.36 6.55 -3.40
C GLU A 112 4.25 7.10 -4.82
N ALA A 113 3.84 6.25 -5.77
CA ALA A 113 3.59 6.63 -7.16
C ALA A 113 2.14 7.13 -7.39
N ARG A 114 1.32 7.29 -6.35
CA ARG A 114 -0.11 7.63 -6.44
C ARG A 114 -0.94 6.64 -7.27
N ARG A 115 -0.51 5.39 -7.27
CA ARG A 115 -1.16 4.24 -7.93
C ARG A 115 -1.33 3.07 -6.96
N GLY A 116 -1.44 3.39 -5.66
CA GLY A 116 -1.61 2.39 -4.62
C GLY A 116 -2.99 1.76 -4.56
N VAL A 117 -3.08 0.73 -3.74
CA VAL A 117 -4.35 0.19 -3.24
C VAL A 117 -4.31 0.30 -1.73
N LEU A 118 -5.41 0.77 -1.14
CA LEU A 118 -5.59 0.88 0.30
C LEU A 118 -6.88 0.16 0.67
N CYS A 119 -6.77 -1.03 1.27
CA CYS A 119 -7.93 -1.67 1.89
C CYS A 119 -8.29 -0.91 3.17
N TYR A 120 -9.57 -0.68 3.38
CA TYR A 120 -10.11 0.14 4.47
C TYR A 120 -11.14 -0.63 5.28
N ALA A 121 -11.02 -0.55 6.61
CA ALA A 121 -12.04 -0.99 7.55
C ALA A 121 -12.28 0.10 8.59
N PRO A 122 -13.54 0.60 8.73
CA PRO A 122 -13.90 1.57 9.75
C PRO A 122 -13.91 0.97 11.15
N GLY A 123 -13.55 1.75 12.16
CA GLY A 123 -13.87 1.46 13.55
C GLY A 123 -15.34 1.72 13.87
N THR A 124 -15.78 1.26 15.04
CA THR A 124 -17.19 1.39 15.47
C THR A 124 -17.65 2.84 15.62
N ARG A 125 -16.70 3.78 15.82
CA ARG A 125 -16.96 5.22 15.95
C ARG A 125 -16.49 6.03 14.74
N ALA A 126 -16.29 5.39 13.58
CA ALA A 126 -15.79 6.07 12.38
C ALA A 126 -16.65 7.29 11.98
N GLY A 127 -17.99 7.17 12.11
CA GLY A 127 -18.92 8.26 11.82
C GLY A 127 -18.83 9.49 12.75
N ASP A 128 -18.19 9.37 13.91
CA ASP A 128 -17.96 10.49 14.83
C ASP A 128 -16.76 11.37 14.42
N GLY A 129 -15.96 10.93 13.44
CA GLY A 129 -14.72 11.58 13.04
C GLY A 129 -14.68 12.01 11.57
N PRO A 130 -13.49 12.37 11.07
CA PRO A 130 -13.31 12.92 9.73
C PRO A 130 -13.19 11.83 8.64
N GLU A 131 -14.02 10.79 8.67
CA GLU A 131 -13.94 9.65 7.77
C GLU A 131 -13.88 10.08 6.29
N ARG A 132 -14.84 10.91 5.87
CA ARG A 132 -14.92 11.36 4.48
C ARG A 132 -13.68 12.16 4.05
N GLU A 133 -13.13 12.97 4.95
CA GLU A 133 -11.91 13.74 4.70
C GLU A 133 -10.70 12.80 4.53
N LEU A 134 -10.61 11.75 5.36
CA LEU A 134 -9.54 10.74 5.29
C LEU A 134 -9.64 9.88 4.03
N LEU A 135 -10.86 9.43 3.67
CA LEU A 135 -11.07 8.68 2.43
C LEU A 135 -10.70 9.52 1.20
N ALA A 136 -11.05 10.82 1.20
CA ALA A 136 -10.65 11.73 0.13
C ALA A 136 -9.13 11.95 0.10
N LEU A 137 -8.47 12.09 1.26
CA LEU A 137 -7.03 12.24 1.37
C LEU A 137 -6.30 11.02 0.81
N PHE A 138 -6.63 9.84 1.30
CA PHE A 138 -5.99 8.59 0.87
C PHE A 138 -6.37 8.20 -0.57
N GLY A 139 -7.54 8.62 -1.04
CA GLY A 139 -7.93 8.49 -2.45
C GLY A 139 -7.01 9.22 -3.44
N ARG A 140 -6.21 10.18 -2.97
CA ARG A 140 -5.21 10.88 -3.80
C ARG A 140 -3.98 10.02 -4.11
N VAL A 141 -3.72 9.01 -3.30
CA VAL A 141 -2.54 8.14 -3.47
C VAL A 141 -2.88 6.76 -4.02
N GLY A 142 -4.17 6.49 -4.28
CA GLY A 142 -4.59 5.22 -4.88
C GLY A 142 -6.07 4.91 -4.71
N ALA A 143 -6.45 3.71 -5.08
CA ALA A 143 -7.81 3.21 -4.92
C ALA A 143 -8.05 2.81 -3.45
N VAL A 144 -9.02 3.43 -2.80
CA VAL A 144 -9.48 3.02 -1.47
C VAL A 144 -10.62 2.02 -1.64
N ILE A 145 -10.49 0.85 -1.04
CA ILE A 145 -11.44 -0.26 -1.13
C ILE A 145 -11.89 -0.62 0.28
N GLU A 146 -13.15 -0.32 0.58
CA GLU A 146 -13.75 -0.72 1.85
C GLU A 146 -14.01 -2.22 1.86
N LEU A 147 -13.63 -2.88 2.95
CA LEU A 147 -13.77 -4.31 3.17
C LEU A 147 -14.19 -4.58 4.62
N ASP A 148 -14.95 -5.65 4.82
CA ASP A 148 -15.08 -6.26 6.13
C ASP A 148 -13.70 -6.63 6.66
N GLU A 149 -13.41 -6.32 7.91
CA GLU A 149 -12.07 -6.45 8.48
C GLU A 149 -11.42 -7.84 8.29
N PRO A 150 -12.13 -8.98 8.43
CA PRO A 150 -11.55 -10.30 8.20
C PRO A 150 -11.00 -10.51 6.77
N LEU A 151 -11.43 -9.69 5.81
CA LEU A 151 -10.97 -9.76 4.42
C LEU A 151 -9.68 -8.97 4.17
N ILE A 152 -9.21 -8.15 5.11
CA ILE A 152 -7.99 -7.35 4.94
C ILE A 152 -6.75 -8.22 4.81
N GLU A 153 -6.64 -9.31 5.58
CA GLU A 153 -5.47 -10.20 5.49
C GLU A 153 -5.40 -10.94 4.13
N PRO A 154 -6.48 -11.59 3.62
CA PRO A 154 -6.47 -12.11 2.26
C PRO A 154 -6.22 -11.04 1.19
N ALA A 155 -6.80 -9.83 1.35
CA ALA A 155 -6.54 -8.72 0.45
C ALA A 155 -5.08 -8.29 0.49
N THR A 156 -4.41 -8.34 1.65
CA THR A 156 -2.99 -8.02 1.78
C THR A 156 -2.12 -8.98 0.96
N ALA A 157 -2.45 -10.27 0.93
CA ALA A 157 -1.76 -11.24 0.07
C ALA A 157 -1.91 -10.85 -1.42
N LEU A 158 -3.12 -10.42 -1.82
CA LEU A 158 -3.42 -10.06 -3.20
C LEU A 158 -2.81 -8.71 -3.63
N MET A 159 -2.82 -7.68 -2.77
CA MET A 159 -2.41 -6.33 -3.18
C MET A 159 -1.16 -5.80 -2.46
N GLY A 160 -0.92 -6.23 -1.22
CA GLY A 160 0.25 -5.81 -0.44
C GLY A 160 1.54 -6.49 -0.91
N CYS A 161 1.47 -7.80 -1.21
CA CYS A 161 2.60 -8.58 -1.72
C CYS A 161 2.75 -8.52 -3.24
N ALA A 162 1.66 -8.23 -3.97
CA ALA A 162 1.66 -8.20 -5.43
C ALA A 162 2.75 -7.32 -6.08
N PRO A 163 3.14 -6.15 -5.54
CA PRO A 163 4.26 -5.39 -6.12
C PRO A 163 5.55 -6.21 -6.26
N ALA A 164 5.87 -7.07 -5.27
CA ALA A 164 7.03 -7.95 -5.35
C ALA A 164 6.85 -9.06 -6.41
N PHE A 165 5.64 -9.63 -6.53
CA PHE A 165 5.34 -10.64 -7.54
C PHE A 165 5.42 -10.05 -8.96
N TYR A 166 4.91 -8.83 -9.15
CA TYR A 166 5.00 -8.14 -10.44
C TYR A 166 6.44 -7.74 -10.78
N ALA A 167 7.23 -7.31 -9.80
CA ALA A 167 8.65 -7.05 -9.99
C ALA A 167 9.40 -8.31 -10.46
N LEU A 168 9.14 -9.48 -9.85
CA LEU A 168 9.71 -10.75 -10.27
C LEU A 168 9.33 -11.11 -11.71
N VAL A 169 8.08 -10.85 -12.12
CA VAL A 169 7.64 -11.05 -13.52
C VAL A 169 8.44 -10.14 -14.46
N VAL A 170 8.61 -8.85 -14.10
CA VAL A 170 9.40 -7.91 -14.90
C VAL A 170 10.85 -8.37 -15.00
N GLU A 171 11.51 -8.71 -13.90
CA GLU A 171 12.88 -9.23 -13.87
C GLU A 171 13.05 -10.44 -14.80
N THR A 172 12.13 -11.40 -14.71
CA THR A 172 12.17 -12.62 -15.54
C THR A 172 12.01 -12.30 -17.04
N LEU A 173 11.15 -11.35 -17.40
CA LEU A 173 10.98 -10.92 -18.80
C LEU A 173 12.22 -10.17 -19.30
N VAL A 174 12.87 -9.37 -18.46
CA VAL A 174 14.12 -8.68 -18.78
C VAL A 174 15.23 -9.70 -19.06
N ASP A 175 15.42 -10.68 -18.18
CA ASP A 175 16.44 -11.73 -18.36
C ASP A 175 16.21 -12.52 -19.66
N ALA A 176 14.95 -12.87 -19.94
CA ALA A 176 14.60 -13.52 -21.20
C ALA A 176 14.91 -12.63 -22.42
N GLY A 177 14.60 -11.34 -22.35
CA GLY A 177 14.91 -10.37 -23.39
C GLY A 177 16.42 -10.25 -23.65
N VAL A 178 17.21 -10.17 -22.59
CA VAL A 178 18.68 -10.13 -22.67
C VAL A 178 19.24 -11.42 -23.25
N HIS A 179 18.71 -12.57 -22.86
CA HIS A 179 19.09 -13.87 -23.43
C HIS A 179 18.88 -13.92 -24.96
N HIS A 180 17.87 -13.20 -25.47
CA HIS A 180 17.60 -13.08 -26.90
C HIS A 180 18.26 -11.87 -27.57
N GLY A 181 19.21 -11.22 -26.89
CA GLY A 181 20.10 -10.18 -27.46
C GLY A 181 19.59 -8.74 -27.29
N LEU A 182 18.56 -8.49 -26.49
CA LEU A 182 18.15 -7.12 -26.17
C LEU A 182 19.15 -6.49 -25.16
N PRO A 183 19.50 -5.20 -25.32
CA PRO A 183 20.18 -4.49 -24.26
C PRO A 183 19.34 -4.43 -22.98
N ALA A 184 19.97 -4.63 -21.82
CA ALA A 184 19.25 -4.77 -20.53
C ALA A 184 18.40 -3.52 -20.19
N ASP A 185 18.91 -2.32 -20.44
CA ASP A 185 18.20 -1.05 -20.23
C ASP A 185 16.92 -0.98 -21.08
N ARG A 186 17.01 -1.42 -22.33
CA ARG A 186 15.86 -1.46 -23.26
C ARG A 186 14.85 -2.54 -22.87
N ALA A 187 15.31 -3.72 -22.49
CA ALA A 187 14.44 -4.80 -22.02
C ALA A 187 13.67 -4.37 -20.76
N GLY A 188 14.36 -3.71 -19.80
CA GLY A 188 13.72 -3.17 -18.59
C GLY A 188 12.63 -2.16 -18.90
N LEU A 189 12.91 -1.18 -19.76
CA LEU A 189 11.92 -0.19 -20.18
C LEU A 189 10.71 -0.86 -20.88
N MET A 190 10.96 -1.77 -21.82
CA MET A 190 9.88 -2.47 -22.55
C MET A 190 8.98 -3.28 -21.63
N ALA A 191 9.56 -4.05 -20.71
CA ALA A 191 8.78 -4.90 -19.79
C ALA A 191 7.94 -4.06 -18.82
N SER A 192 8.53 -3.00 -18.25
CA SER A 192 7.84 -2.11 -17.31
C SER A 192 6.70 -1.34 -17.98
N GLU A 193 6.93 -0.76 -19.17
CA GLU A 193 5.90 0.00 -19.90
C GLU A 193 4.77 -0.90 -20.41
N ALA A 194 5.10 -2.13 -20.87
CA ALA A 194 4.07 -3.09 -21.26
C ALA A 194 3.19 -3.51 -20.09
N MET A 195 3.77 -3.69 -18.89
CA MET A 195 3.01 -3.98 -17.67
C MET A 195 2.12 -2.79 -17.27
N ALA A 196 2.68 -1.59 -17.23
CA ALA A 196 1.95 -0.37 -16.87
C ALA A 196 0.77 -0.10 -17.84
N GLY A 197 1.00 -0.22 -19.16
CA GLY A 197 -0.03 -0.07 -20.17
C GLY A 197 -1.13 -1.15 -20.07
N THR A 198 -0.74 -2.40 -19.76
CA THR A 198 -1.70 -3.48 -19.52
C THR A 198 -2.58 -3.19 -18.30
N ALA A 199 -1.99 -2.76 -17.19
CA ALA A 199 -2.73 -2.37 -16.00
C ALA A 199 -3.70 -1.21 -16.28
N ALA A 200 -3.27 -0.18 -17.02
CA ALA A 200 -4.12 0.94 -17.42
C ALA A 200 -5.34 0.47 -18.24
N LEU A 201 -5.16 -0.44 -19.20
CA LEU A 201 -6.27 -1.01 -19.98
C LEU A 201 -7.29 -1.73 -19.09
N LEU A 202 -6.84 -2.46 -18.08
CA LEU A 202 -7.73 -3.16 -17.15
C LEU A 202 -8.48 -2.20 -16.22
N THR A 203 -7.81 -1.18 -15.70
CA THR A 203 -8.37 -0.27 -14.69
C THR A 203 -9.20 0.86 -15.31
N GLU A 204 -8.65 1.58 -16.30
CA GLU A 204 -9.28 2.76 -16.88
C GLU A 204 -10.40 2.39 -17.86
N HIS A 205 -10.21 1.32 -18.63
CA HIS A 205 -11.25 0.81 -19.56
C HIS A 205 -12.14 -0.28 -18.93
N ARG A 206 -11.91 -0.67 -17.68
CA ARG A 206 -12.65 -1.73 -16.97
C ARG A 206 -12.76 -3.02 -17.77
N LEU A 207 -11.68 -3.37 -18.47
CA LEU A 207 -11.66 -4.58 -19.28
C LEU A 207 -11.45 -5.82 -18.37
N GLU A 208 -12.23 -6.85 -18.62
CA GLU A 208 -11.98 -8.15 -18.04
C GLU A 208 -10.61 -8.70 -18.49
N ALA A 209 -9.78 -9.18 -17.56
CA ALA A 209 -8.45 -9.69 -17.87
C ALA A 209 -8.48 -10.81 -18.94
N SER A 210 -9.48 -11.68 -18.89
CA SER A 210 -9.72 -12.73 -19.88
C SER A 210 -10.05 -12.15 -21.27
N ALA A 211 -10.79 -11.06 -21.32
CA ALA A 211 -11.14 -10.39 -22.59
C ALA A 211 -9.92 -9.71 -23.20
N LEU A 212 -9.11 -9.02 -22.40
CA LEU A 212 -7.85 -8.43 -22.87
C LEU A 212 -6.92 -9.52 -23.40
N ARG A 213 -6.73 -10.63 -22.66
CA ARG A 213 -5.91 -11.76 -23.11
C ARG A 213 -6.36 -12.30 -24.45
N ARG A 214 -7.67 -12.55 -24.65
CA ARG A 214 -8.21 -12.98 -25.95
C ARG A 214 -7.96 -11.97 -27.05
N ARG A 215 -8.15 -10.67 -26.77
CA ARG A 215 -7.98 -9.59 -27.76
C ARG A 215 -6.57 -9.52 -28.34
N VAL A 216 -5.53 -9.85 -27.54
CA VAL A 216 -4.13 -9.79 -27.96
C VAL A 216 -3.58 -11.16 -28.39
N THR A 217 -4.43 -12.18 -28.48
CA THR A 217 -4.05 -13.56 -28.84
C THR A 217 -4.72 -13.96 -30.16
N SER A 218 -4.00 -13.83 -31.27
CA SER A 218 -4.46 -14.34 -32.55
C SER A 218 -4.18 -15.84 -32.68
N PRO A 219 -5.10 -16.60 -33.30
CA PRO A 219 -4.90 -18.06 -33.53
C PRO A 219 -3.59 -18.37 -34.26
N GLY A 220 -2.80 -19.31 -33.74
CA GLY A 220 -1.49 -19.67 -34.29
C GLY A 220 -0.38 -18.64 -34.07
N GLY A 221 -0.69 -17.52 -33.43
CA GLY A 221 0.25 -16.40 -33.23
C GLY A 221 1.31 -16.63 -32.16
N SER A 222 2.26 -15.71 -32.06
CA SER A 222 3.35 -15.74 -31.08
C SER A 222 2.82 -15.69 -29.63
N THR A 223 1.81 -14.86 -29.39
CA THR A 223 1.18 -14.71 -28.07
C THR A 223 0.54 -16.02 -27.61
N GLU A 224 -0.17 -16.73 -28.50
CA GLU A 224 -0.76 -18.03 -28.14
C GLU A 224 0.32 -19.06 -27.77
N ARG A 225 1.43 -19.15 -28.54
CA ARG A 225 2.54 -20.04 -28.21
C ARG A 225 3.20 -19.71 -26.87
N GLY A 226 3.37 -18.42 -26.58
CA GLY A 226 3.89 -17.93 -25.29
C GLY A 226 2.96 -18.30 -24.13
N LEU A 227 1.66 -18.03 -24.25
CA LEU A 227 0.68 -18.38 -23.23
C LEU A 227 0.63 -19.91 -22.99
N ALA A 228 0.67 -20.71 -24.06
CA ALA A 228 0.71 -22.16 -23.92
C ALA A 228 1.98 -22.67 -23.19
N ALA A 229 3.11 -21.99 -23.35
CA ALA A 229 4.33 -22.31 -22.60
C ALA A 229 4.18 -21.96 -21.11
N LEU A 230 3.61 -20.80 -20.77
CA LEU A 230 3.35 -20.37 -19.38
C LEU A 230 2.36 -21.32 -18.68
N GLU A 231 1.29 -21.72 -19.38
CA GLU A 231 0.30 -22.68 -18.83
C GLU A 231 0.95 -24.05 -18.57
N ARG A 232 1.78 -24.58 -19.51
CA ARG A 232 2.51 -25.83 -19.29
C ARG A 232 3.51 -25.75 -18.15
N ALA A 233 4.13 -24.58 -17.94
CA ALA A 233 5.07 -24.34 -16.86
C ALA A 233 4.38 -24.14 -15.49
N GLY A 234 3.03 -24.14 -15.43
CA GLY A 234 2.28 -24.05 -14.20
C GLY A 234 2.19 -22.64 -13.59
N MET A 235 2.30 -21.58 -14.39
CA MET A 235 2.28 -20.19 -13.88
C MET A 235 1.05 -19.89 -13.01
N ARG A 236 -0.14 -20.43 -13.36
CA ARG A 236 -1.35 -20.22 -12.55
C ARG A 236 -1.24 -20.86 -11.18
N ALA A 237 -0.77 -22.08 -11.09
CA ALA A 237 -0.56 -22.78 -9.83
C ALA A 237 0.45 -22.01 -8.97
N ALA A 238 1.60 -21.62 -9.54
CA ALA A 238 2.62 -20.88 -8.82
C ALA A 238 2.12 -19.55 -8.23
N LEU A 239 1.27 -18.81 -8.96
CA LEU A 239 0.67 -17.58 -8.45
C LEU A 239 -0.38 -17.84 -7.36
N SER A 240 -1.18 -18.91 -7.49
CA SER A 240 -2.13 -19.34 -6.45
C SER A 240 -1.39 -19.72 -5.18
N ASP A 241 -0.38 -20.59 -5.30
CA ASP A 241 0.43 -21.06 -4.17
C ASP A 241 1.14 -19.91 -3.45
N ALA A 242 1.59 -18.89 -4.21
CA ALA A 242 2.21 -17.69 -3.62
C ALA A 242 1.21 -16.89 -2.75
N VAL A 243 -0.04 -16.77 -3.17
CA VAL A 243 -1.10 -16.11 -2.39
C VAL A 243 -1.44 -16.95 -1.16
N ASP A 244 -1.61 -18.27 -1.34
CA ASP A 244 -1.95 -19.19 -0.25
C ASP A 244 -0.87 -19.18 0.84
N ALA A 245 0.41 -19.21 0.45
CA ALA A 245 1.53 -19.14 1.38
C ALA A 245 1.52 -17.85 2.25
N VAL A 246 1.07 -16.72 1.70
CA VAL A 246 0.96 -15.46 2.47
C VAL A 246 -0.22 -15.51 3.44
N VAL A 247 -1.38 -16.04 2.99
CA VAL A 247 -2.60 -16.12 3.82
C VAL A 247 -2.42 -17.11 4.98
N GLU A 248 -1.68 -18.20 4.79
CA GLU A 248 -1.40 -19.20 5.85
C GLU A 248 -0.55 -18.63 6.98
N VAL A 249 0.39 -17.73 6.69
CA VAL A 249 1.24 -17.07 7.72
C VAL A 249 0.44 -16.09 8.57
N GLY A 250 -0.64 -15.53 8.04
CA GLY A 250 -1.52 -14.58 8.75
C GLY A 250 -2.55 -15.25 9.69
N ARG A 251 -2.62 -16.57 9.71
CA ARG A 251 -3.49 -17.35 10.61
C ARG A 251 -2.72 -17.86 11.83
#